data_fd2b8e14a18b3c59f52f4404b9682299
#
_entry.id   fd2b8e14a18b3c59f52f4404b9682299
#
_cell.length_a   1.000
_cell.length_b   1.000
_cell.length_c   1.000
_cell.angle_alpha   90.00
_cell.angle_beta   90.00
_cell.angle_gamma   90.00
#
_symmetry.space_group_name_H-M   'P 1'
#
loop_
_entity.id
_entity.type
_entity.pdbx_description
1 polymer ?
#
loop_
_entity_poly.entity_id
_entity_poly.type
_entity_poly.pdbx_seq_one_letter_code
_entity_poly.pdbx_strand_id
1 'polypeptide(L)'
;MINSNIRLYILGFLAFFASLIQNIYTPIIPRLYDDFQVPLFWINATVGGFIFIVAVMQIVLGRSIDSRDSKKVLLTGLGIVIISSFICAVTHNFILFAISRLFQAIGCGIIPLVTLTLLAKLSTDNGRAQAMANYQIFLSCAPALAPILGSTLGARWDYIGIFSFLLVISIVLFLIIFFIDIPNVEKGIVKLTEKIEEKYLTDKVFITLVTLGFLIFFTYFSILVYLPTLLNNTYDIGVGISGVLFLPITVSVILGSLFYKRFSKKYNEIMILRVTITGFAIFTLLFGWLNESNVIILSVIIFILGTCVGIVPVLLSTIISKRFEHIKGKVLGVFNFVRYIGMTVGALLIGIISQPLVAFYFTTITIMLI
;
A
#
# COMPACT_ATOMS: atom_id res chain seq x y z
N MET A 1 20.47 -25.91 -11.22
CA MET A 1 19.47 -25.67 -10.15
C MET A 1 19.76 -24.33 -9.49
N ILE A 2 18.81 -23.41 -9.50
CA ILE A 2 18.97 -22.11 -8.85
C ILE A 2 18.94 -22.31 -7.33
N ASN A 3 19.90 -21.72 -6.61
CA ASN A 3 20.04 -21.79 -5.17
C ASN A 3 18.72 -21.35 -4.48
N SER A 4 18.28 -22.06 -3.44
CA SER A 4 17.02 -21.76 -2.72
C SER A 4 16.97 -20.30 -2.23
N ASN A 5 18.10 -19.73 -1.81
CA ASN A 5 18.20 -18.34 -1.39
C ASN A 5 17.88 -17.34 -2.51
N ILE A 6 18.34 -17.61 -3.74
CA ILE A 6 18.07 -16.72 -4.89
C ILE A 6 16.57 -16.70 -5.20
N ARG A 7 15.88 -17.84 -5.10
CA ARG A 7 14.41 -17.91 -5.29
C ARG A 7 13.68 -17.03 -4.26
N LEU A 8 14.09 -17.07 -3.00
CA LEU A 8 13.50 -16.23 -1.94
C LEU A 8 13.68 -14.73 -2.21
N TYR A 9 14.86 -14.32 -2.71
CA TYR A 9 15.10 -12.92 -3.08
C TYR A 9 14.27 -12.48 -4.30
N ILE A 10 14.12 -13.33 -5.31
CA ILE A 10 13.28 -13.03 -6.48
C ILE A 10 11.81 -12.85 -6.05
N LEU A 11 11.31 -13.73 -5.19
CA LEU A 11 9.96 -13.61 -4.63
C LEU A 11 9.81 -12.32 -3.80
N GLY A 12 10.81 -11.97 -2.98
CA GLY A 12 10.82 -10.69 -2.26
C GLY A 12 10.78 -9.48 -3.20
N PHE A 13 11.56 -9.52 -4.28
CA PHE A 13 11.59 -8.46 -5.28
C PHE A 13 10.27 -8.32 -6.06
N LEU A 14 9.55 -9.42 -6.31
CA LEU A 14 8.20 -9.38 -6.89
C LEU A 14 7.20 -8.64 -5.99
N ALA A 15 7.28 -8.86 -4.68
CA ALA A 15 6.45 -8.12 -3.72
C ALA A 15 6.80 -6.63 -3.69
N PHE A 16 8.09 -6.29 -3.69
CA PHE A 16 8.58 -4.93 -3.85
C PHE A 16 8.02 -4.30 -5.13
N PHE A 17 8.13 -4.98 -6.27
CA PHE A 17 7.68 -4.48 -7.57
C PHE A 17 6.17 -4.21 -7.60
N ALA A 18 5.35 -5.11 -7.04
CA ALA A 18 3.91 -4.90 -6.94
C ALA A 18 3.56 -3.66 -6.09
N SER A 19 4.25 -3.48 -4.96
CA SER A 19 4.10 -2.29 -4.12
C SER A 19 4.64 -1.02 -4.79
N LEU A 20 5.71 -1.13 -5.60
CA LEU A 20 6.24 -0.05 -6.41
C LEU A 20 5.21 0.45 -7.43
N ILE A 21 4.57 -0.46 -8.18
CA ILE A 21 3.52 -0.13 -9.17
C ILE A 21 2.39 0.66 -8.52
N GLN A 22 2.01 0.30 -7.30
CA GLN A 22 0.93 0.96 -6.58
C GLN A 22 1.22 2.43 -6.29
N ASN A 23 2.48 2.77 -5.97
CA ASN A 23 2.84 4.07 -5.40
C ASN A 23 3.62 4.99 -6.37
N ILE A 24 4.20 4.46 -7.45
CA ILE A 24 5.18 5.17 -8.29
C ILE A 24 4.63 6.40 -9.01
N TYR A 25 3.36 6.40 -9.38
CA TYR A 25 2.80 7.50 -10.17
C TYR A 25 2.11 8.60 -9.33
N THR A 26 2.00 8.39 -8.01
CA THR A 26 1.39 9.38 -7.11
C THR A 26 2.01 10.78 -7.24
N PRO A 27 3.34 10.95 -7.33
CA PRO A 27 3.95 12.28 -7.44
C PRO A 27 3.61 13.05 -8.71
N ILE A 28 3.16 12.36 -9.77
CA ILE A 28 2.85 13.01 -11.06
C ILE A 28 1.35 13.31 -11.23
N ILE A 29 0.54 13.18 -10.19
CA ILE A 29 -0.90 13.48 -10.23
C ILE A 29 -1.19 14.87 -10.82
N PRO A 30 -0.49 15.97 -10.43
CA PRO A 30 -0.72 17.28 -11.03
C PRO A 30 -0.45 17.28 -12.55
N ARG A 31 0.60 16.59 -12.99
CA ARG A 31 0.97 16.51 -14.40
C ARG A 31 -0.03 15.70 -15.22
N LEU A 32 -0.60 14.63 -14.65
CA LEU A 32 -1.70 13.89 -15.29
C LEU A 32 -2.94 14.76 -15.50
N TYR A 33 -3.19 15.71 -14.58
CA TYR A 33 -4.25 16.71 -14.76
C TYR A 33 -3.98 17.59 -16.00
N ASP A 34 -2.73 18.04 -16.15
CA ASP A 34 -2.34 18.88 -17.29
C ASP A 34 -2.35 18.08 -18.60
N ASP A 35 -1.88 16.82 -18.59
CA ASP A 35 -1.77 15.98 -19.79
C ASP A 35 -3.14 15.51 -20.31
N PHE A 36 -4.05 15.10 -19.41
CA PHE A 36 -5.35 14.55 -19.80
C PHE A 36 -6.51 15.56 -19.75
N GLN A 37 -6.33 16.74 -19.15
CA GLN A 37 -7.33 17.81 -19.02
C GLN A 37 -8.67 17.31 -18.41
N VAL A 38 -8.56 16.43 -17.39
CA VAL A 38 -9.71 15.86 -16.67
C VAL A 38 -9.71 16.31 -15.21
N PRO A 39 -10.89 16.45 -14.57
CA PRO A 39 -10.97 16.80 -13.15
C PRO A 39 -10.11 15.91 -12.27
N LEU A 40 -9.45 16.49 -11.28
CA LEU A 40 -8.55 15.81 -10.34
C LEU A 40 -9.21 14.62 -9.63
N PHE A 41 -10.52 14.70 -9.43
CA PHE A 41 -11.33 13.59 -8.90
C PHE A 41 -11.14 12.30 -9.70
N TRP A 42 -11.19 12.35 -11.04
CA TRP A 42 -11.05 11.16 -11.88
C TRP A 42 -9.64 10.59 -11.85
N ILE A 43 -8.62 11.45 -11.75
CA ILE A 43 -7.24 11.02 -11.60
C ILE A 43 -7.06 10.30 -10.25
N ASN A 44 -7.56 10.90 -9.17
CA ASN A 44 -7.54 10.29 -7.84
C ASN A 44 -8.39 9.02 -7.77
N ALA A 45 -9.47 8.94 -8.57
CA ALA A 45 -10.27 7.73 -8.71
C ALA A 45 -9.45 6.55 -9.29
N THR A 46 -8.46 6.81 -10.14
CA THR A 46 -7.55 5.74 -10.60
C THR A 46 -6.65 5.22 -9.47
N VAL A 47 -6.25 6.08 -8.51
CA VAL A 47 -5.50 5.67 -7.31
C VAL A 47 -6.37 4.84 -6.39
N GLY A 48 -7.51 5.39 -5.98
CA GLY A 48 -8.44 4.73 -5.07
C GLY A 48 -9.01 3.43 -5.65
N GLY A 49 -9.41 3.44 -6.92
CA GLY A 49 -9.91 2.28 -7.63
C GLY A 49 -8.87 1.18 -7.76
N PHE A 50 -7.60 1.53 -8.02
CA PHE A 50 -6.49 0.59 -8.03
C PHE A 50 -6.37 -0.13 -6.68
N ILE A 51 -6.34 0.62 -5.59
CA ILE A 51 -6.21 0.08 -4.23
C ILE A 51 -7.41 -0.81 -3.88
N PHE A 52 -8.62 -0.39 -4.26
CA PHE A 52 -9.84 -1.16 -4.06
C PHE A 52 -9.78 -2.52 -4.77
N ILE A 53 -9.37 -2.54 -6.05
CA ILE A 53 -9.23 -3.78 -6.81
C ILE A 53 -8.18 -4.70 -6.19
N VAL A 54 -7.02 -4.15 -5.76
CA VAL A 54 -6.00 -4.93 -5.04
C VAL A 54 -6.59 -5.58 -3.79
N ALA A 55 -7.41 -4.84 -3.02
CA ALA A 55 -8.07 -5.37 -1.83
C ALA A 55 -9.05 -6.50 -2.15
N VAL A 56 -9.90 -6.32 -3.18
CA VAL A 56 -10.85 -7.34 -3.65
C VAL A 56 -10.11 -8.59 -4.12
N MET A 57 -9.02 -8.43 -4.89
CA MET A 57 -8.22 -9.56 -5.38
C MET A 57 -7.61 -10.38 -4.25
N GLN A 58 -7.19 -9.76 -3.14
CA GLN A 58 -6.68 -10.48 -1.97
C GLN A 58 -7.74 -11.38 -1.33
N ILE A 59 -9.00 -10.97 -1.30
CA ILE A 59 -10.10 -11.80 -0.78
C ILE A 59 -10.47 -12.91 -1.76
N VAL A 60 -10.66 -12.55 -3.04
CA VAL A 60 -11.12 -13.48 -4.08
C VAL A 60 -10.09 -14.60 -4.30
N LEU A 61 -8.83 -14.25 -4.36
CA LEU A 61 -7.75 -15.23 -4.58
C LEU A 61 -7.31 -15.92 -3.30
N GLY A 62 -7.38 -15.27 -2.15
CA GLY A 62 -6.95 -15.83 -0.87
C GLY A 62 -7.61 -17.17 -0.54
N ARG A 63 -8.85 -17.37 -0.99
CA ARG A 63 -9.59 -18.62 -0.83
C ARG A 63 -9.19 -19.73 -1.81
N SER A 64 -8.66 -19.38 -2.98
CA SER A 64 -8.43 -20.33 -4.08
C SER A 64 -6.95 -20.55 -4.41
N ILE A 65 -6.04 -19.78 -3.83
CA ILE A 65 -4.63 -19.77 -4.22
C ILE A 65 -3.90 -21.07 -3.87
N ASP A 66 -4.30 -21.71 -2.75
CA ASP A 66 -3.67 -22.94 -2.29
C ASP A 66 -3.98 -24.15 -3.18
N SER A 67 -5.06 -24.09 -3.96
CA SER A 67 -5.46 -25.15 -4.91
C SER A 67 -4.94 -24.96 -6.32
N ARG A 68 -4.36 -23.80 -6.63
CA ARG A 68 -3.90 -23.43 -7.97
C ARG A 68 -2.39 -23.59 -8.14
N ASP A 69 -1.96 -23.77 -9.37
CA ASP A 69 -0.54 -23.72 -9.76
C ASP A 69 0.00 -22.30 -9.56
N SER A 70 0.78 -22.13 -8.49
CA SER A 70 1.31 -20.82 -8.09
C SER A 70 2.14 -20.15 -9.19
N LYS A 71 2.89 -20.92 -9.99
CA LYS A 71 3.68 -20.39 -11.12
C LYS A 71 2.77 -19.83 -12.20
N LYS A 72 1.74 -20.56 -12.59
CA LYS A 72 0.79 -20.10 -13.62
C LYS A 72 0.03 -18.86 -13.17
N VAL A 73 -0.41 -18.83 -11.90
CA VAL A 73 -1.12 -17.65 -11.33
C VAL A 73 -0.20 -16.43 -11.31
N LEU A 74 1.07 -16.61 -10.95
CA LEU A 74 2.05 -15.52 -10.93
C LEU A 74 2.36 -14.99 -12.34
N LEU A 75 2.54 -15.87 -13.32
CA LEU A 75 2.73 -15.50 -14.72
C LEU A 75 1.49 -14.79 -15.29
N THR A 76 0.29 -15.23 -14.93
CA THR A 76 -0.96 -14.52 -15.29
C THR A 76 -0.98 -13.10 -14.72
N GLY A 77 -0.64 -12.94 -13.43
CA GLY A 77 -0.55 -11.62 -12.79
C GLY A 77 0.45 -10.69 -13.47
N LEU A 78 1.66 -11.19 -13.77
CA LEU A 78 2.68 -10.44 -14.49
C LEU A 78 2.26 -10.12 -15.94
N GLY A 79 1.61 -11.07 -16.64
CA GLY A 79 1.07 -10.84 -17.98
C GLY A 79 0.03 -9.72 -18.01
N ILE A 80 -0.86 -9.67 -17.03
CA ILE A 80 -1.81 -8.57 -16.87
C ILE A 80 -1.08 -7.24 -16.66
N VAL A 81 -0.04 -7.21 -15.80
CA VAL A 81 0.76 -6.00 -15.56
C VAL A 81 1.48 -5.55 -16.83
N ILE A 82 2.04 -6.48 -17.64
CA ILE A 82 2.72 -6.17 -18.92
C ILE A 82 1.74 -5.49 -19.88
N ILE A 83 0.60 -6.12 -20.14
CA ILE A 83 -0.41 -5.60 -21.10
C ILE A 83 -0.91 -4.24 -20.63
N SER A 84 -1.26 -4.11 -19.36
CA SER A 84 -1.78 -2.86 -18.80
C SER A 84 -0.74 -1.75 -18.80
N SER A 85 0.53 -2.05 -18.46
CA SER A 85 1.61 -1.06 -18.50
C SER A 85 1.89 -0.59 -19.92
N PHE A 86 1.85 -1.50 -20.91
CA PHE A 86 1.99 -1.15 -22.32
C PHE A 86 0.88 -0.20 -22.76
N ILE A 87 -0.39 -0.52 -22.48
CA ILE A 87 -1.50 0.34 -22.87
C ILE A 87 -1.40 1.71 -22.17
N CYS A 88 -1.07 1.75 -20.88
CA CYS A 88 -0.86 3.01 -20.15
C CYS A 88 0.28 3.85 -20.73
N ALA A 89 1.34 3.22 -21.24
CA ALA A 89 2.49 3.92 -21.82
C ALA A 89 2.19 4.56 -23.19
N VAL A 90 1.28 3.98 -23.99
CA VAL A 90 1.05 4.42 -25.36
C VAL A 90 -0.25 5.24 -25.55
N THR A 91 -1.15 5.20 -24.57
CA THR A 91 -2.46 5.86 -24.73
C THR A 91 -2.44 7.32 -24.30
N HIS A 92 -3.10 8.16 -25.10
CA HIS A 92 -3.40 9.56 -24.75
C HIS A 92 -4.89 9.74 -24.37
N ASN A 93 -5.68 8.67 -24.31
CA ASN A 93 -7.06 8.69 -23.89
C ASN A 93 -7.17 8.35 -22.40
N PHE A 94 -7.70 9.27 -21.60
CA PHE A 94 -7.84 9.07 -20.14
C PHE A 94 -8.69 7.86 -19.77
N ILE A 95 -9.79 7.59 -20.48
CA ILE A 95 -10.67 6.46 -20.17
C ILE A 95 -9.91 5.14 -20.36
N LEU A 96 -9.17 5.01 -21.46
CA LEU A 96 -8.37 3.82 -21.75
C LEU A 96 -7.22 3.67 -20.72
N PHE A 97 -6.58 4.78 -20.35
CA PHE A 97 -5.59 4.83 -19.28
C PHE A 97 -6.18 4.33 -17.96
N ALA A 98 -7.32 4.89 -17.53
CA ALA A 98 -7.98 4.53 -16.29
C ALA A 98 -8.39 3.05 -16.24
N ILE A 99 -9.02 2.54 -17.30
CA ILE A 99 -9.39 1.13 -17.42
C ILE A 99 -8.14 0.24 -17.33
N SER A 100 -7.08 0.57 -18.07
CA SER A 100 -5.82 -0.19 -18.07
C SER A 100 -5.16 -0.17 -16.69
N ARG A 101 -5.24 0.94 -15.98
CA ARG A 101 -4.75 1.12 -14.61
C ARG A 101 -5.51 0.22 -13.63
N LEU A 102 -6.84 0.13 -13.76
CA LEU A 102 -7.67 -0.78 -12.96
C LEU A 102 -7.37 -2.26 -13.27
N PHE A 103 -7.12 -2.60 -14.54
CA PHE A 103 -6.65 -3.94 -14.93
C PHE A 103 -5.28 -4.26 -14.34
N GLN A 104 -4.35 -3.31 -14.33
CA GLN A 104 -3.03 -3.47 -13.71
C GLN A 104 -3.14 -3.82 -12.22
N ALA A 105 -4.14 -3.25 -11.52
CA ALA A 105 -4.41 -3.54 -10.11
C ALA A 105 -4.76 -5.02 -9.86
N ILE A 106 -5.41 -5.69 -10.81
CA ILE A 106 -5.68 -7.14 -10.71
C ILE A 106 -4.35 -7.91 -10.64
N GLY A 107 -3.41 -7.63 -11.55
CA GLY A 107 -2.08 -8.23 -11.53
C GLY A 107 -1.31 -7.93 -10.24
N CYS A 108 -1.37 -6.68 -9.78
CA CYS A 108 -0.74 -6.25 -8.52
C CYS A 108 -1.36 -6.88 -7.27
N GLY A 109 -2.64 -7.25 -7.29
CA GLY A 109 -3.29 -7.99 -6.21
C GLY A 109 -2.85 -9.46 -6.16
N ILE A 110 -2.60 -10.06 -7.33
CA ILE A 110 -2.15 -11.45 -7.49
C ILE A 110 -0.72 -11.65 -6.94
N ILE A 111 0.21 -10.80 -7.37
CA ILE A 111 1.65 -10.99 -7.17
C ILE A 111 2.04 -11.12 -5.69
N PRO A 112 1.70 -10.19 -4.77
CA PRO A 112 2.09 -10.29 -3.37
C PRO A 112 1.51 -11.51 -2.66
N LEU A 113 0.27 -11.84 -2.98
CA LEU A 113 -0.42 -12.97 -2.37
C LEU A 113 0.22 -14.31 -2.72
N VAL A 114 0.48 -14.53 -4.04
CA VAL A 114 1.17 -15.74 -4.51
C VAL A 114 2.58 -15.82 -3.95
N THR A 115 3.28 -14.70 -3.95
CA THR A 115 4.66 -14.59 -3.45
C THR A 115 4.73 -14.95 -1.97
N LEU A 116 3.83 -14.41 -1.15
CA LEU A 116 3.75 -14.72 0.28
C LEU A 116 3.48 -16.20 0.52
N THR A 117 2.53 -16.78 -0.22
CA THR A 117 2.19 -18.21 -0.15
C THR A 117 3.38 -19.09 -0.54
N LEU A 118 4.09 -18.75 -1.61
CA LEU A 118 5.29 -19.49 -2.05
C LEU A 118 6.42 -19.38 -1.03
N LEU A 119 6.67 -18.20 -0.47
CA LEU A 119 7.66 -18.02 0.59
C LEU A 119 7.36 -18.87 1.82
N ALA A 120 6.09 -18.92 2.24
CA ALA A 120 5.67 -19.75 3.35
C ALA A 120 5.90 -21.26 3.11
N LYS A 121 5.67 -21.70 1.86
CA LYS A 121 5.79 -23.10 1.46
C LYS A 121 7.22 -23.55 1.15
N LEU A 122 8.05 -22.66 0.59
CA LEU A 122 9.43 -22.97 0.20
C LEU A 122 10.43 -22.80 1.35
N SER A 123 10.04 -22.14 2.44
CA SER A 123 10.91 -21.94 3.60
C SER A 123 10.82 -23.13 4.55
N THR A 124 11.98 -23.58 5.05
CA THR A 124 12.03 -24.53 6.17
C THR A 124 11.47 -23.90 7.44
N ASP A 125 11.03 -24.70 8.41
CA ASP A 125 10.44 -24.17 9.65
C ASP A 125 11.37 -23.17 10.37
N ASN A 126 12.67 -23.45 10.39
CA ASN A 126 13.67 -22.55 10.98
C ASN A 126 13.95 -21.29 10.10
N GLY A 127 13.74 -21.34 8.79
CA GLY A 127 13.96 -20.24 7.86
C GLY A 127 12.72 -19.39 7.56
N ARG A 128 11.51 -19.88 7.90
CA ARG A 128 10.25 -19.23 7.55
C ARG A 128 10.14 -17.81 8.13
N ALA A 129 10.49 -17.64 9.40
CA ALA A 129 10.46 -16.32 10.05
C ALA A 129 11.38 -15.31 9.34
N GLN A 130 12.58 -15.75 8.92
CA GLN A 130 13.52 -14.90 8.20
C GLN A 130 13.02 -14.56 6.79
N ALA A 131 12.44 -15.53 6.07
CA ALA A 131 11.88 -15.32 4.73
C ALA A 131 10.71 -14.31 4.78
N MET A 132 9.83 -14.43 5.78
CA MET A 132 8.74 -13.49 5.99
C MET A 132 9.23 -12.10 6.39
N ALA A 133 10.27 -11.99 7.22
CA ALA A 133 10.88 -10.72 7.57
C ALA A 133 11.51 -10.04 6.33
N ASN A 134 12.23 -10.79 5.51
CA ASN A 134 12.81 -10.28 4.26
C ASN A 134 11.71 -9.80 3.28
N TYR A 135 10.64 -10.59 3.11
CA TYR A 135 9.48 -10.18 2.32
C TYR A 135 8.91 -8.83 2.79
N GLN A 136 8.75 -8.67 4.10
CA GLN A 136 8.20 -7.44 4.67
C GLN A 136 9.14 -6.23 4.46
N ILE A 137 10.46 -6.45 4.55
CA ILE A 137 11.45 -5.42 4.22
C ILE A 137 11.29 -4.97 2.76
N PHE A 138 11.25 -5.91 1.81
CA PHE A 138 11.06 -5.60 0.39
C PHE A 138 9.75 -4.83 0.14
N LEU A 139 8.65 -5.28 0.75
CA LEU A 139 7.35 -4.63 0.62
C LEU A 139 7.36 -3.19 1.17
N SER A 140 8.07 -2.95 2.27
CA SER A 140 8.16 -1.64 2.93
C SER A 140 9.12 -0.67 2.25
N CYS A 141 10.12 -1.17 1.50
CA CYS A 141 11.04 -0.31 0.76
C CYS A 141 10.38 0.36 -0.46
N ALA A 142 9.37 -0.27 -1.04
CA ALA A 142 8.73 0.24 -2.26
C ALA A 142 8.05 1.61 -2.06
N PRO A 143 7.22 1.87 -1.04
CA PRO A 143 6.65 3.19 -0.80
C PRO A 143 7.69 4.28 -0.56
N ALA A 144 8.91 3.92 -0.10
CA ALA A 144 10.01 4.85 0.09
C ALA A 144 10.66 5.25 -1.25
N LEU A 145 10.87 4.28 -2.14
CA LEU A 145 11.57 4.48 -3.41
C LEU A 145 10.63 4.91 -4.54
N ALA A 146 9.37 4.51 -4.50
CA ALA A 146 8.41 4.76 -5.55
C ALA A 146 8.20 6.25 -5.86
N PRO A 147 8.02 7.16 -4.87
CA PRO A 147 7.86 8.58 -5.17
C PRO A 147 9.11 9.20 -5.81
N ILE A 148 10.30 8.78 -5.41
CA ILE A 148 11.57 9.28 -5.98
C ILE A 148 11.70 8.84 -7.44
N LEU A 149 11.50 7.55 -7.71
CA LEU A 149 11.53 7.02 -9.07
C LEU A 149 10.43 7.63 -9.93
N GLY A 150 9.22 7.75 -9.39
CA GLY A 150 8.08 8.33 -10.08
C GLY A 150 8.28 9.79 -10.44
N SER A 151 8.78 10.60 -9.51
CA SER A 151 9.06 12.01 -9.76
C SER A 151 10.19 12.23 -10.77
N THR A 152 11.27 11.45 -10.68
CA THR A 152 12.42 11.56 -11.60
C THR A 152 12.06 11.11 -13.02
N LEU A 153 11.36 9.99 -13.16
CA LEU A 153 10.88 9.50 -14.45
C LEU A 153 9.81 10.42 -15.03
N GLY A 154 8.86 10.84 -14.20
CA GLY A 154 7.76 11.70 -14.61
C GLY A 154 8.21 13.11 -14.97
N ALA A 155 9.26 13.66 -14.33
CA ALA A 155 9.82 14.96 -14.71
C ALA A 155 10.48 14.96 -16.09
N ARG A 156 11.02 13.82 -16.55
CA ARG A 156 11.75 13.72 -17.82
C ARG A 156 10.89 13.20 -18.97
N TRP A 157 10.02 12.25 -18.72
CA TRP A 157 9.29 11.49 -19.74
C TRP A 157 7.81 11.32 -19.43
N ASP A 158 7.25 12.16 -18.56
CA ASP A 158 5.85 12.14 -18.15
C ASP A 158 5.37 10.76 -17.63
N TYR A 159 4.07 10.52 -17.64
CA TYR A 159 3.52 9.19 -17.28
C TYR A 159 4.03 8.08 -18.22
N ILE A 160 4.34 8.42 -19.49
CA ILE A 160 4.87 7.48 -20.49
C ILE A 160 6.16 6.83 -19.97
N GLY A 161 7.09 7.62 -19.42
CA GLY A 161 8.34 7.12 -18.86
C GLY A 161 8.13 6.15 -17.69
N ILE A 162 7.19 6.47 -16.80
CA ILE A 162 6.87 5.62 -15.66
C ILE A 162 6.31 4.27 -16.14
N PHE A 163 5.31 4.28 -17.03
CA PHE A 163 4.68 3.03 -17.48
C PHE A 163 5.57 2.22 -18.41
N SER A 164 6.47 2.87 -19.19
CA SER A 164 7.51 2.18 -19.97
C SER A 164 8.53 1.48 -19.05
N PHE A 165 8.96 2.13 -17.98
CA PHE A 165 9.83 1.53 -16.96
C PHE A 165 9.17 0.32 -16.29
N LEU A 166 7.89 0.44 -15.90
CA LEU A 166 7.13 -0.67 -15.32
C LEU A 166 6.96 -1.82 -16.32
N LEU A 167 6.73 -1.52 -17.59
CA LEU A 167 6.65 -2.51 -18.67
C LEU A 167 7.94 -3.33 -18.80
N VAL A 168 9.08 -2.64 -18.89
CA VAL A 168 10.39 -3.31 -19.03
C VAL A 168 10.67 -4.23 -17.84
N ILE A 169 10.47 -3.73 -16.61
CA ILE A 169 10.71 -4.56 -15.42
C ILE A 169 9.74 -5.74 -15.35
N SER A 170 8.46 -5.55 -15.70
CA SER A 170 7.49 -6.63 -15.68
C SER A 170 7.81 -7.73 -16.70
N ILE A 171 8.30 -7.37 -17.89
CA ILE A 171 8.78 -8.34 -18.90
C ILE A 171 9.98 -9.11 -18.36
N VAL A 172 10.97 -8.44 -17.79
CA VAL A 172 12.15 -9.10 -17.20
C VAL A 172 11.74 -10.08 -16.10
N LEU A 173 10.85 -9.65 -15.18
CA LEU A 173 10.36 -10.53 -14.12
C LEU A 173 9.53 -11.68 -14.65
N PHE A 174 8.71 -11.46 -15.69
CA PHE A 174 7.96 -12.53 -16.35
C PHE A 174 8.90 -13.59 -16.93
N LEU A 175 9.94 -13.17 -17.66
CA LEU A 175 10.94 -14.09 -18.22
C LEU A 175 11.70 -14.83 -17.12
N ILE A 176 12.11 -14.15 -16.04
CA ILE A 176 12.76 -14.79 -14.90
C ILE A 176 11.86 -15.89 -14.31
N ILE A 177 10.60 -15.59 -14.05
CA ILE A 177 9.65 -16.57 -13.48
C ILE A 177 9.31 -17.68 -14.47
N PHE A 178 9.25 -17.37 -15.77
CA PHE A 178 9.00 -18.37 -16.81
C PHE A 178 10.07 -19.44 -16.84
N PHE A 179 11.35 -19.05 -16.77
CA PHE A 179 12.49 -19.97 -16.82
C PHE A 179 12.86 -20.60 -15.46
N ILE A 180 12.43 -20.01 -14.35
CA ILE A 180 12.67 -20.60 -13.02
C ILE A 180 11.69 -21.75 -12.79
N ASP A 181 12.24 -22.88 -12.35
CA ASP A 181 11.43 -23.98 -11.84
C ASP A 181 10.95 -23.66 -10.41
N ILE A 182 9.64 -23.41 -10.27
CA ILE A 182 8.97 -23.23 -8.99
C ILE A 182 8.26 -24.55 -8.68
N PRO A 183 8.67 -25.25 -7.62
CA PRO A 183 8.06 -26.54 -7.29
C PRO A 183 6.56 -26.37 -7.02
N ASN A 184 5.76 -27.21 -7.67
CA ASN A 184 4.35 -27.34 -7.32
C ASN A 184 4.26 -27.91 -5.92
N VAL A 185 3.81 -27.10 -4.97
CA VAL A 185 3.64 -27.54 -3.60
C VAL A 185 2.29 -28.26 -3.49
N GLU A 186 2.35 -29.50 -2.99
CA GLU A 186 1.16 -30.35 -2.83
C GLU A 186 0.01 -29.64 -2.12
N LYS A 187 -1.19 -29.95 -2.58
CA LYS A 187 -2.46 -29.43 -2.09
C LYS A 187 -2.62 -29.74 -0.60
N GLY A 188 -2.27 -28.80 0.26
CA GLY A 188 -2.68 -28.88 1.66
C GLY A 188 -4.20 -28.80 1.72
N ILE A 189 -4.84 -29.85 2.22
CA ILE A 189 -6.29 -29.87 2.47
C ILE A 189 -6.53 -28.92 3.65
N VAL A 190 -6.86 -27.67 3.35
CA VAL A 190 -7.44 -26.76 4.34
C VAL A 190 -8.85 -27.26 4.62
N LYS A 191 -8.99 -28.08 5.66
CA LYS A 191 -10.33 -28.39 6.22
C LYS A 191 -10.92 -27.08 6.71
N LEU A 192 -11.87 -26.56 5.95
CA LEU A 192 -12.73 -25.45 6.35
C LEU A 192 -13.53 -25.88 7.59
N THR A 193 -13.13 -25.40 8.74
CA THR A 193 -13.93 -25.47 9.96
C THR A 193 -14.93 -24.30 9.93
N GLU A 194 -16.07 -24.52 9.31
CA GLU A 194 -17.07 -23.49 8.99
C GLU A 194 -17.92 -22.98 10.17
N LYS A 195 -17.74 -23.49 11.39
CA LYS A 195 -18.70 -23.29 12.50
C LYS A 195 -18.31 -22.32 13.63
N ILE A 196 -17.13 -21.66 13.59
CA ILE A 196 -16.73 -20.69 14.65
C ILE A 196 -16.85 -19.22 14.14
N GLU A 197 -17.66 -18.97 13.13
CA GLU A 197 -17.38 -17.92 12.15
C GLU A 197 -17.97 -16.54 12.44
N GLU A 198 -19.04 -16.39 13.21
CA GLU A 198 -19.79 -15.11 13.22
C GLU A 198 -19.52 -14.21 14.42
N LYS A 199 -18.95 -14.75 15.50
CA LYS A 199 -18.85 -14.02 16.77
C LYS A 199 -17.81 -12.88 16.80
N TYR A 200 -16.77 -12.91 15.93
CA TYR A 200 -15.76 -11.85 15.90
C TYR A 200 -16.25 -10.56 15.24
N LEU A 201 -17.19 -10.63 14.28
CA LEU A 201 -17.78 -9.45 13.64
C LEU A 201 -18.66 -8.62 14.58
N THR A 202 -19.11 -9.23 15.70
CA THR A 202 -19.89 -8.55 16.74
C THR A 202 -19.05 -8.16 17.97
N ASP A 203 -17.77 -8.54 17.99
CA ASP A 203 -16.86 -8.16 19.08
C ASP A 203 -16.52 -6.68 19.02
N LYS A 204 -16.93 -5.93 20.03
CA LYS A 204 -16.75 -4.46 20.09
C LYS A 204 -15.28 -4.06 19.98
N VAL A 205 -14.36 -4.82 20.57
CA VAL A 205 -12.92 -4.51 20.51
C VAL A 205 -12.41 -4.71 19.09
N PHE A 206 -12.81 -5.80 18.42
CA PHE A 206 -12.44 -6.03 17.03
C PHE A 206 -12.94 -4.91 16.11
N ILE A 207 -14.21 -4.55 16.24
CA ILE A 207 -14.81 -3.45 15.45
C ILE A 207 -14.03 -2.14 15.68
N THR A 208 -13.73 -1.79 16.94
CA THR A 208 -12.97 -0.58 17.26
C THR A 208 -11.58 -0.61 16.61
N LEU A 209 -10.83 -1.70 16.73
CA LEU A 209 -9.49 -1.82 16.16
C LEU A 209 -9.50 -1.74 14.62
N VAL A 210 -10.51 -2.33 13.99
CA VAL A 210 -10.69 -2.30 12.52
C VAL A 210 -11.08 -0.89 12.06
N THR A 211 -11.98 -0.21 12.79
CA THR A 211 -12.37 1.18 12.51
C THR A 211 -11.21 2.15 12.66
N LEU A 212 -10.38 1.99 13.71
CA LEU A 212 -9.15 2.77 13.86
C LEU A 212 -8.18 2.52 12.69
N GLY A 213 -8.01 1.27 12.27
CA GLY A 213 -7.23 0.94 11.10
C GLY A 213 -7.75 1.62 9.83
N PHE A 214 -9.07 1.61 9.62
CA PHE A 214 -9.72 2.33 8.52
C PHE A 214 -9.41 3.83 8.57
N LEU A 215 -9.70 4.50 9.68
CA LEU A 215 -9.56 5.96 9.81
C LEU A 215 -8.11 6.43 9.63
N ILE A 216 -7.14 5.70 10.17
CA ILE A 216 -5.72 6.06 10.05
C ILE A 216 -5.24 5.93 8.61
N PHE A 217 -5.59 4.84 7.92
CA PHE A 217 -5.20 4.66 6.53
C PHE A 217 -6.00 5.52 5.57
N PHE A 218 -7.25 5.82 5.88
CA PHE A 218 -8.05 6.84 5.20
C PHE A 218 -7.35 8.21 5.23
N THR A 219 -6.95 8.66 6.42
CA THR A 219 -6.23 9.93 6.60
C THR A 219 -4.89 9.93 5.88
N TYR A 220 -4.11 8.86 6.07
CA TYR A 220 -2.79 8.74 5.48
C TYR A 220 -2.82 8.81 3.94
N PHE A 221 -3.76 8.12 3.31
CA PHE A 221 -3.89 8.15 1.85
C PHE A 221 -4.50 9.45 1.34
N SER A 222 -5.38 10.10 2.11
CA SER A 222 -5.81 11.47 1.79
C SER A 222 -4.61 12.41 1.73
N ILE A 223 -3.70 12.34 2.70
CA ILE A 223 -2.47 13.15 2.73
C ILE A 223 -1.55 12.79 1.56
N LEU A 224 -1.28 11.50 1.32
CA LEU A 224 -0.40 11.05 0.25
C LEU A 224 -0.84 11.50 -1.14
N VAL A 225 -2.15 11.47 -1.39
CA VAL A 225 -2.73 11.84 -2.68
C VAL A 225 -2.82 13.37 -2.83
N TYR A 226 -3.05 14.08 -1.72
CA TYR A 226 -3.11 15.55 -1.72
C TYR A 226 -1.72 16.22 -1.79
N LEU A 227 -0.71 15.59 -1.21
CA LEU A 227 0.63 16.15 -1.06
C LEU A 227 1.26 16.63 -2.38
N PRO A 228 1.24 15.88 -3.51
CA PRO A 228 1.79 16.36 -4.77
C PRO A 228 1.12 17.64 -5.28
N THR A 229 -0.20 17.71 -5.17
CA THR A 229 -1.00 18.88 -5.57
C THR A 229 -0.69 20.08 -4.67
N LEU A 230 -0.57 19.86 -3.36
CA LEU A 230 -0.17 20.91 -2.41
C LEU A 230 1.24 21.44 -2.72
N LEU A 231 2.22 20.57 -2.98
CA LEU A 231 3.60 20.96 -3.29
C LEU A 231 3.69 21.75 -4.59
N ASN A 232 2.92 21.37 -5.60
CA ASN A 232 2.90 22.07 -6.89
C ASN A 232 2.17 23.42 -6.78
N ASN A 233 0.94 23.44 -6.24
CA ASN A 233 0.07 24.62 -6.30
C ASN A 233 0.41 25.69 -5.27
N THR A 234 0.84 25.28 -4.05
CA THR A 234 1.10 26.21 -2.94
C THR A 234 2.57 26.58 -2.83
N TYR A 235 3.47 25.65 -3.11
CA TYR A 235 4.89 25.83 -2.91
C TYR A 235 5.68 25.99 -4.21
N ASP A 236 5.02 25.90 -5.37
CA ASP A 236 5.63 25.98 -6.72
C ASP A 236 6.80 24.98 -6.90
N ILE A 237 6.67 23.79 -6.25
CA ILE A 237 7.66 22.74 -6.29
C ILE A 237 7.35 21.79 -7.43
N GLY A 238 8.20 21.80 -8.45
CA GLY A 238 8.06 20.95 -9.63
C GLY A 238 8.12 19.45 -9.29
N VAL A 239 7.50 18.64 -10.15
CA VAL A 239 7.37 17.18 -10.00
C VAL A 239 8.70 16.48 -9.71
N GLY A 240 9.82 16.92 -10.32
CA GLY A 240 11.14 16.32 -10.14
C GLY A 240 11.66 16.36 -8.71
N ILE A 241 11.33 17.43 -7.95
CA ILE A 241 11.76 17.61 -6.56
C ILE A 241 10.72 17.05 -5.58
N SER A 242 9.44 17.03 -5.96
CA SER A 242 8.35 16.58 -5.11
C SER A 242 8.60 15.19 -4.52
N GLY A 243 9.22 14.28 -5.29
CA GLY A 243 9.56 12.94 -4.82
C GLY A 243 10.50 12.91 -3.62
N VAL A 244 11.42 13.86 -3.50
CA VAL A 244 12.32 14.00 -2.35
C VAL A 244 11.54 14.43 -1.11
N LEU A 245 10.49 15.23 -1.27
CA LEU A 245 9.63 15.69 -0.17
C LEU A 245 8.67 14.61 0.34
N PHE A 246 8.58 13.45 -0.35
CA PHE A 246 7.95 12.25 0.21
C PHE A 246 8.87 11.47 1.14
N LEU A 247 10.19 11.72 1.15
CA LEU A 247 11.13 11.02 2.04
C LEU A 247 10.77 11.16 3.53
N PRO A 248 10.43 12.33 4.06
CA PRO A 248 10.05 12.45 5.47
C PRO A 248 8.96 11.47 5.88
N ILE A 249 7.91 11.34 5.08
CA ILE A 249 6.80 10.44 5.40
C ILE A 249 7.18 8.96 5.23
N THR A 250 7.94 8.60 4.21
CA THR A 250 8.30 7.20 3.93
C THR A 250 9.36 6.67 4.89
N VAL A 251 10.38 7.47 5.19
CA VAL A 251 11.41 7.13 6.19
C VAL A 251 10.79 7.02 7.57
N SER A 252 9.88 7.93 7.93
CA SER A 252 9.22 7.91 9.24
C SER A 252 8.33 6.69 9.45
N VAL A 253 7.67 6.16 8.41
CA VAL A 253 6.92 4.90 8.50
C VAL A 253 7.83 3.73 8.87
N ILE A 254 9.03 3.66 8.27
CA ILE A 254 10.03 2.63 8.59
C ILE A 254 10.50 2.79 10.05
N LEU A 255 10.84 4.02 10.43
CA LEU A 255 11.26 4.35 11.82
C LEU A 255 10.15 4.03 12.83
N GLY A 256 8.90 4.33 12.52
CA GLY A 256 7.75 3.98 13.35
C GLY A 256 7.64 2.49 13.63
N SER A 257 7.81 1.66 12.61
CA SER A 257 7.83 0.20 12.76
C SER A 257 9.00 -0.28 13.65
N LEU A 258 10.18 0.34 13.51
CA LEU A 258 11.34 0.04 14.35
C LEU A 258 11.14 0.52 15.80
N PHE A 259 10.53 1.68 16.01
CA PHE A 259 10.16 2.18 17.33
C PHE A 259 9.17 1.26 18.01
N TYR A 260 8.14 0.77 17.30
CA TYR A 260 7.22 -0.20 17.87
C TYR A 260 7.96 -1.45 18.37
N LYS A 261 8.86 -2.02 17.58
CA LYS A 261 9.67 -3.19 17.96
C LYS A 261 10.48 -2.96 19.26
N ARG A 262 10.95 -1.74 19.51
CA ARG A 262 11.69 -1.36 20.72
C ARG A 262 10.74 -1.11 21.90
N PHE A 263 9.68 -0.34 21.69
CA PHE A 263 8.76 0.06 22.74
C PHE A 263 7.83 -1.05 23.21
N SER A 264 7.42 -1.97 22.34
CA SER A 264 6.59 -3.14 22.68
C SER A 264 7.23 -4.08 23.70
N LYS A 265 8.55 -4.03 23.90
CA LYS A 265 9.26 -4.77 24.94
C LYS A 265 9.18 -4.12 26.33
N LYS A 266 8.88 -2.82 26.40
CA LYS A 266 8.94 -2.02 27.64
C LYS A 266 7.57 -1.53 28.10
N TYR A 267 6.67 -1.25 27.17
CA TYR A 267 5.37 -0.64 27.43
C TYR A 267 4.22 -1.52 27.02
N ASN A 268 3.07 -1.34 27.70
CA ASN A 268 1.83 -2.04 27.33
C ASN A 268 1.31 -1.56 25.96
N GLU A 269 0.79 -2.51 25.17
CA GLU A 269 0.23 -2.24 23.83
C GLU A 269 -0.88 -1.18 23.85
N ILE A 270 -1.73 -1.16 24.87
CA ILE A 270 -2.80 -0.18 25.02
C ILE A 270 -2.23 1.24 25.25
N MET A 271 -1.15 1.36 26.03
CA MET A 271 -0.48 2.64 26.24
C MET A 271 0.14 3.16 24.93
N ILE A 272 0.85 2.29 24.20
CA ILE A 272 1.44 2.64 22.89
C ILE A 272 0.31 3.09 21.93
N LEU A 273 -0.81 2.35 21.92
CA LEU A 273 -1.96 2.68 21.06
C LEU A 273 -2.51 4.07 21.38
N ARG A 274 -2.78 4.37 22.64
CA ARG A 274 -3.30 5.68 23.07
C ARG A 274 -2.37 6.81 22.66
N VAL A 275 -1.08 6.71 22.99
CA VAL A 275 -0.09 7.75 22.65
C VAL A 275 -0.01 7.96 21.15
N THR A 276 0.01 6.86 20.37
CA THR A 276 0.12 6.93 18.92
C THR A 276 -1.13 7.54 18.27
N ILE A 277 -2.34 7.15 18.72
CA ILE A 277 -3.59 7.71 18.18
C ILE A 277 -3.74 9.19 18.56
N THR A 278 -3.47 9.55 19.81
CA THR A 278 -3.53 10.96 20.24
C THR A 278 -2.52 11.81 19.44
N GLY A 279 -1.28 11.32 19.28
CA GLY A 279 -0.29 12.00 18.44
C GLY A 279 -0.75 12.12 17.00
N PHE A 280 -1.27 11.04 16.42
CA PHE A 280 -1.78 11.05 15.05
C PHE A 280 -2.94 12.03 14.87
N ALA A 281 -3.90 12.09 15.81
CA ALA A 281 -5.02 13.02 15.78
C ALA A 281 -4.55 14.48 15.85
N ILE A 282 -3.65 14.82 16.78
CA ILE A 282 -3.08 16.18 16.91
C ILE A 282 -2.37 16.60 15.62
N PHE A 283 -1.50 15.75 15.07
CA PHE A 283 -0.75 16.09 13.86
C PHE A 283 -1.62 16.07 12.58
N THR A 284 -2.73 15.33 12.57
CA THR A 284 -3.75 15.42 11.51
C THR A 284 -4.42 16.79 11.54
N LEU A 285 -4.77 17.30 12.72
CA LEU A 285 -5.32 18.64 12.89
C LEU A 285 -4.32 19.71 12.43
N LEU A 286 -3.06 19.60 12.89
CA LEU A 286 -2.00 20.53 12.50
C LEU A 286 -1.73 20.49 10.99
N PHE A 287 -1.79 19.31 10.35
CA PHE A 287 -1.71 19.21 8.89
C PHE A 287 -2.83 20.01 8.23
N GLY A 288 -4.07 19.85 8.67
CA GLY A 288 -5.21 20.59 8.11
C GLY A 288 -5.03 22.12 8.13
N TRP A 289 -4.48 22.66 9.20
CA TRP A 289 -4.39 24.12 9.41
C TRP A 289 -3.04 24.73 9.02
N LEU A 290 -1.95 23.95 9.00
CA LEU A 290 -0.59 24.46 8.79
C LEU A 290 0.06 23.93 7.51
N ASN A 291 -0.66 23.18 6.67
CA ASN A 291 -0.08 22.56 5.48
C ASN A 291 0.43 23.58 4.43
N GLU A 292 -0.08 24.83 4.46
CA GLU A 292 0.31 25.90 3.55
C GLU A 292 1.30 26.91 4.18
N SER A 293 1.71 26.73 5.44
CA SER A 293 2.51 27.71 6.17
C SER A 293 3.99 27.73 5.73
N ASN A 294 4.64 26.58 5.75
CA ASN A 294 6.07 26.43 5.43
C ASN A 294 6.42 24.95 5.15
N VAL A 295 7.27 24.69 4.16
CA VAL A 295 7.73 23.36 3.75
C VAL A 295 8.41 22.61 4.90
N ILE A 296 9.14 23.31 5.78
CA ILE A 296 9.82 22.68 6.93
C ILE A 296 8.80 22.20 7.95
N ILE A 297 7.81 23.07 8.29
CA ILE A 297 6.71 22.72 9.20
C ILE A 297 5.92 21.55 8.62
N LEU A 298 5.57 21.60 7.34
CA LEU A 298 4.92 20.52 6.62
C LEU A 298 5.72 19.22 6.75
N SER A 299 7.04 19.25 6.49
CA SER A 299 7.92 18.09 6.57
C SER A 299 7.96 17.47 7.97
N VAL A 300 7.97 18.28 9.02
CA VAL A 300 7.92 17.81 10.42
C VAL A 300 6.58 17.15 10.71
N ILE A 301 5.47 17.78 10.31
CA ILE A 301 4.13 17.24 10.51
C ILE A 301 3.98 15.88 9.82
N ILE A 302 4.34 15.77 8.54
CA ILE A 302 4.22 14.52 7.79
C ILE A 302 5.19 13.45 8.30
N PHE A 303 6.36 13.82 8.83
CA PHE A 303 7.29 12.90 9.47
C PHE A 303 6.68 12.26 10.72
N ILE A 304 6.03 13.03 11.57
CA ILE A 304 5.39 12.50 12.80
C ILE A 304 4.17 11.66 12.43
N LEU A 305 3.34 12.11 11.48
CA LEU A 305 2.21 11.32 10.96
C LEU A 305 2.68 9.98 10.39
N GLY A 306 3.73 9.97 9.58
CA GLY A 306 4.31 8.75 9.05
C GLY A 306 4.85 7.81 10.13
N THR A 307 5.48 8.34 11.19
CA THR A 307 5.92 7.53 12.34
C THR A 307 4.73 6.84 13.01
N CYS A 308 3.63 7.54 13.23
CA CYS A 308 2.40 6.95 13.77
C CYS A 308 1.83 5.86 12.85
N VAL A 309 1.78 6.13 11.53
CA VAL A 309 1.32 5.15 10.53
C VAL A 309 2.24 3.91 10.49
N GLY A 310 3.53 4.05 10.75
CA GLY A 310 4.46 2.92 10.87
C GLY A 310 4.20 2.04 12.09
N ILE A 311 3.76 2.62 13.20
CA ILE A 311 3.45 1.90 14.46
C ILE A 311 2.13 1.15 14.37
N VAL A 312 1.07 1.81 13.88
CA VAL A 312 -0.32 1.36 13.98
C VAL A 312 -0.61 0.00 13.36
N PRO A 313 -0.24 -0.32 12.11
CA PRO A 313 -0.60 -1.60 11.49
C PRO A 313 -0.01 -2.79 12.25
N VAL A 314 1.23 -2.66 12.72
CA VAL A 314 1.92 -3.71 13.47
C VAL A 314 1.28 -3.91 14.83
N LEU A 315 0.98 -2.81 15.52
CA LEU A 315 0.33 -2.82 16.83
C LEU A 315 -1.09 -3.40 16.76
N LEU A 316 -1.94 -2.92 15.85
CA LEU A 316 -3.31 -3.42 15.69
C LEU A 316 -3.33 -4.89 15.28
N SER A 317 -2.47 -5.30 14.33
CA SER A 317 -2.35 -6.69 13.93
C SER A 317 -1.90 -7.59 15.10
N THR A 318 -1.03 -7.09 15.98
CA THR A 318 -0.57 -7.82 17.16
C THR A 318 -1.70 -8.00 18.14
N ILE A 319 -2.45 -6.94 18.47
CA ILE A 319 -3.59 -7.00 19.41
C ILE A 319 -4.67 -7.95 18.87
N ILE A 320 -5.04 -7.83 17.59
CA ILE A 320 -6.03 -8.68 16.92
C ILE A 320 -5.57 -10.16 16.95
N SER A 321 -4.30 -10.42 16.61
CA SER A 321 -3.77 -11.79 16.59
C SER A 321 -3.72 -12.46 17.95
N LYS A 322 -3.46 -11.71 19.02
CA LYS A 322 -3.49 -12.21 20.39
C LYS A 322 -4.91 -12.53 20.86
N ARG A 323 -5.88 -11.66 20.51
CA ARG A 323 -7.27 -11.82 20.92
C ARG A 323 -7.97 -12.98 20.21
N PHE A 324 -7.64 -13.21 18.93
CA PHE A 324 -8.29 -14.22 18.08
C PHE A 324 -7.29 -15.29 17.61
N GLU A 325 -6.61 -15.93 18.57
CA GLU A 325 -5.50 -16.84 18.29
C GLU A 325 -5.85 -17.99 17.34
N HIS A 326 -7.06 -18.53 17.47
CA HIS A 326 -7.51 -19.69 16.69
C HIS A 326 -7.96 -19.36 15.25
N ILE A 327 -8.25 -18.08 14.95
CA ILE A 327 -8.73 -17.61 13.63
C ILE A 327 -7.92 -16.43 13.08
N LYS A 328 -6.64 -16.32 13.48
CA LYS A 328 -5.74 -15.19 13.13
C LYS A 328 -5.80 -14.79 11.66
N GLY A 329 -5.70 -15.76 10.76
CA GLY A 329 -5.66 -15.48 9.32
C GLY A 329 -6.92 -14.78 8.83
N LYS A 330 -8.09 -15.21 9.31
CA LYS A 330 -9.38 -14.65 8.91
C LYS A 330 -9.57 -13.22 9.41
N VAL A 331 -9.34 -12.99 10.70
CA VAL A 331 -9.52 -11.65 11.30
C VAL A 331 -8.50 -10.64 10.77
N LEU A 332 -7.26 -11.05 10.52
CA LEU A 332 -6.24 -10.19 9.89
C LEU A 332 -6.58 -9.90 8.42
N GLY A 333 -7.18 -10.86 7.72
CA GLY A 333 -7.69 -10.66 6.36
C GLY A 333 -8.77 -9.57 6.31
N VAL A 334 -9.75 -9.63 7.21
CA VAL A 334 -10.80 -8.60 7.33
C VAL A 334 -10.20 -7.25 7.73
N PHE A 335 -9.29 -7.21 8.71
CA PHE A 335 -8.60 -5.99 9.11
C PHE A 335 -7.86 -5.34 7.94
N ASN A 336 -7.09 -6.12 7.18
CA ASN A 336 -6.37 -5.62 6.00
C ASN A 336 -7.33 -5.11 4.92
N PHE A 337 -8.40 -5.85 4.64
CA PHE A 337 -9.41 -5.42 3.66
C PHE A 337 -10.02 -4.07 4.03
N VAL A 338 -10.49 -3.91 5.28
CA VAL A 338 -11.10 -2.66 5.75
C VAL A 338 -10.09 -1.51 5.71
N ARG A 339 -8.83 -1.77 6.03
CA ARG A 339 -7.72 -0.83 5.89
C ARG A 339 -7.55 -0.35 4.44
N TYR A 340 -7.58 -1.28 3.45
CA TYR A 340 -7.52 -0.92 2.03
C TYR A 340 -8.75 -0.12 1.58
N ILE A 341 -9.94 -0.42 2.10
CA ILE A 341 -11.13 0.41 1.85
C ILE A 341 -10.91 1.83 2.39
N GLY A 342 -10.32 1.98 3.59
CA GLY A 342 -9.93 3.29 4.12
C GLY A 342 -9.01 4.06 3.16
N MET A 343 -7.95 3.41 2.64
CA MET A 343 -7.05 4.01 1.64
C MET A 343 -7.81 4.47 0.39
N THR A 344 -8.70 3.62 -0.13
CA THR A 344 -9.53 3.92 -1.31
C THR A 344 -10.41 5.13 -1.10
N VAL A 345 -11.17 5.14 -0.01
CA VAL A 345 -12.11 6.24 0.30
C VAL A 345 -11.35 7.53 0.55
N GLY A 346 -10.20 7.48 1.24
CA GLY A 346 -9.33 8.63 1.47
C GLY A 346 -8.81 9.25 0.17
N ALA A 347 -8.32 8.42 -0.75
CA ALA A 347 -7.84 8.87 -2.06
C ALA A 347 -8.95 9.51 -2.91
N LEU A 348 -10.17 8.95 -2.86
CA LEU A 348 -11.31 9.47 -3.62
C LEU A 348 -11.82 10.80 -3.04
N LEU A 349 -12.06 10.83 -1.74
CA LEU A 349 -12.69 12.00 -1.12
C LEU A 349 -11.81 13.25 -1.19
N ILE A 350 -10.51 13.13 -1.00
CA ILE A 350 -9.61 14.29 -1.08
C ILE A 350 -9.60 14.92 -2.48
N GLY A 351 -9.91 14.15 -3.54
CA GLY A 351 -10.01 14.66 -4.89
C GLY A 351 -11.24 15.54 -5.15
N ILE A 352 -12.22 15.53 -4.24
CA ILE A 352 -13.44 16.36 -4.32
C ILE A 352 -13.29 17.61 -3.45
N ILE A 353 -12.42 17.57 -2.43
CA ILE A 353 -12.26 18.65 -1.45
C ILE A 353 -11.51 19.82 -2.10
N SER A 354 -12.16 20.97 -2.14
CA SER A 354 -11.52 22.22 -2.54
C SER A 354 -10.53 22.70 -1.47
N GLN A 355 -9.48 23.42 -1.89
CA GLN A 355 -8.39 23.88 -1.02
C GLN A 355 -8.88 24.62 0.25
N PRO A 356 -9.88 25.53 0.22
CA PRO A 356 -10.37 26.18 1.43
C PRO A 356 -11.03 25.25 2.46
N LEU A 357 -11.49 24.08 2.03
CA LEU A 357 -12.17 23.10 2.89
C LEU A 357 -11.23 22.06 3.49
N VAL A 358 -9.95 22.04 3.10
CA VAL A 358 -8.97 21.05 3.58
C VAL A 358 -8.81 21.08 5.11
N ALA A 359 -8.74 22.28 5.70
CA ALA A 359 -8.65 22.43 7.14
C ALA A 359 -9.86 21.82 7.88
N PHE A 360 -11.07 22.07 7.39
CA PHE A 360 -12.30 21.48 7.96
C PHE A 360 -12.37 19.98 7.75
N TYR A 361 -11.94 19.47 6.59
CA TYR A 361 -11.86 18.04 6.30
C TYR A 361 -10.98 17.32 7.32
N PHE A 362 -9.75 17.76 7.54
CA PHE A 362 -8.85 17.14 8.52
C PHE A 362 -9.29 17.37 9.98
N THR A 363 -9.94 18.47 10.29
CA THR A 363 -10.56 18.70 11.61
C THR A 363 -11.66 17.67 11.90
N THR A 364 -12.54 17.40 10.91
CA THR A 364 -13.59 16.37 11.04
C THR A 364 -13.00 14.99 11.26
N ILE A 365 -11.95 14.62 10.52
CA ILE A 365 -11.23 13.35 10.71
C ILE A 365 -10.64 13.27 12.12
N THR A 366 -10.05 14.36 12.62
CA THR A 366 -9.49 14.42 13.98
C THR A 366 -10.54 14.13 15.03
N ILE A 367 -11.74 14.69 14.91
CA ILE A 367 -12.86 14.43 15.81
C ILE A 367 -13.27 12.95 15.78
N MET A 368 -13.22 12.30 14.60
CA MET A 368 -13.53 10.87 14.47
C MET A 368 -12.46 9.95 15.07
N LEU A 369 -11.23 10.43 15.24
CA LEU A 369 -10.11 9.68 15.80
C LEU A 369 -10.07 9.69 17.34
N ILE A 370 -10.64 10.71 17.95
CA ILE A 370 -10.72 10.92 19.42
C ILE A 370 -11.94 10.23 19.98
#